data_287e2c1a4c99a87b88ed1ed6b5b40d6d
#
_entry.id   287e2c1a4c99a87b88ed1ed6b5b40d6d
#
_cell.length_a   1.000
_cell.length_b   1.000
_cell.length_c   1.000
_cell.angle_alpha   90.00
_cell.angle_beta   90.00
_cell.angle_gamma   90.00
#
_symmetry.space_group_name_H-M   'P 1'
#
loop_
_entity.id
_entity.type
_entity.pdbx_description
1 polymer ?
#
loop_
_entity_poly.entity_id
_entity_poly.type
_entity_poly.pdbx_seq_one_letter_code
_entity_poly.pdbx_strand_id
1 'polypeptide(L)'
;VVVLGHIYVDAVFYNPVDYAEFTQGRRRLEDVRRAGLRSLVDTGATFPALPEDVVGELGLPIYGEAEAEVATGRERVRLALAIIQTEDRTAASYVIVRPRGTTPLIGVVALEQMGFRADPVTGKLFKGLPLMPLEKIKNTIR
;
A
#
# COMPACT_ATOMS: atom_id res chain seq x y z
N VAL A 1 -26.22 10.47 12.57
CA VAL A 1 -25.18 9.48 12.73
C VAL A 1 -24.02 9.83 11.80
N VAL A 2 -22.90 10.07 12.39
CA VAL A 2 -21.69 10.28 11.61
C VAL A 2 -21.20 8.91 11.17
N VAL A 3 -21.11 8.70 9.86
CA VAL A 3 -20.47 7.50 9.35
C VAL A 3 -18.98 7.71 9.52
N LEU A 4 -18.47 7.14 10.59
CA LEU A 4 -17.06 7.22 10.89
C LEU A 4 -16.31 6.22 10.04
N GLY A 5 -15.11 6.55 9.65
CA GLY A 5 -14.16 5.56 9.23
C GLY A 5 -13.92 5.39 7.74
N HIS A 6 -14.48 6.24 6.89
CA HIS A 6 -14.15 6.17 5.47
C HIS A 6 -13.21 7.32 5.10
N ILE A 7 -11.91 7.02 5.15
CA ILE A 7 -10.87 7.94 4.72
C ILE A 7 -10.36 7.45 3.37
N TYR A 8 -10.46 8.30 2.36
CA TYR A 8 -9.91 8.02 1.04
C TYR A 8 -8.71 8.90 0.79
N VAL A 9 -7.71 8.34 0.16
CA VAL A 9 -6.51 9.05 -0.24
C VAL A 9 -6.17 8.73 -1.68
N ASP A 10 -5.49 9.64 -2.32
CA ASP A 10 -4.91 9.37 -3.63
C ASP A 10 -3.57 8.68 -3.40
N ALA A 11 -3.43 7.49 -3.92
CA ALA A 11 -2.21 6.71 -3.79
C ALA A 11 -1.71 6.29 -5.17
N VAL A 12 -0.40 6.23 -5.31
CA VAL A 12 0.23 5.71 -6.52
C VAL A 12 0.86 4.37 -6.18
N PHE A 13 0.53 3.36 -6.98
CA PHE A 13 1.08 2.02 -6.84
C PHE A 13 2.06 1.80 -7.97
N TYR A 14 3.28 1.42 -7.63
CA TYR A 14 4.37 1.21 -8.60
C TYR A 14 4.76 -0.26 -8.65
N ASN A 15 5.17 -0.69 -9.84
CA ASN A 15 5.86 -1.97 -9.98
C ASN A 15 7.18 -1.90 -9.19
N PRO A 16 7.42 -2.82 -8.25
CA PRO A 16 8.57 -2.73 -7.35
C PRO A 16 9.90 -3.00 -8.05
N VAL A 17 9.92 -3.80 -9.11
CA VAL A 17 11.13 -4.08 -9.87
C VAL A 17 11.55 -2.84 -10.65
N ASP A 18 10.60 -2.21 -11.34
CA ASP A 18 10.85 -0.97 -12.06
C ASP A 18 11.29 0.13 -11.09
N TYR A 19 10.64 0.23 -9.95
CA TYR A 19 10.95 1.24 -8.94
C TYR A 19 12.36 1.04 -8.37
N ALA A 20 12.76 -0.21 -8.11
CA ALA A 20 14.10 -0.51 -7.66
C ALA A 20 15.15 -0.06 -8.69
N GLU A 21 14.89 -0.30 -9.97
CA GLU A 21 15.78 0.17 -11.03
C GLU A 21 15.88 1.70 -11.07
N PHE A 22 14.76 2.37 -10.84
CA PHE A 22 14.75 3.83 -10.73
C PHE A 22 15.62 4.31 -9.56
N THR A 23 15.49 3.71 -8.39
CA THR A 23 16.28 4.11 -7.22
C THR A 23 17.77 3.88 -7.42
N GLN A 24 18.13 2.95 -8.30
CA GLN A 24 19.52 2.62 -8.64
C GLN A 24 20.06 3.40 -9.85
N GLY A 25 19.27 4.33 -10.38
CA GLY A 25 19.67 5.16 -11.49
C GLY A 25 19.63 4.46 -12.86
N ARG A 26 19.00 3.28 -12.96
CA ARG A 26 18.93 2.50 -14.20
C ARG A 26 17.64 2.66 -14.98
N ARG A 27 16.70 3.41 -14.45
CA ARG A 27 15.40 3.67 -15.08
C ARG A 27 14.93 5.06 -14.67
N ARG A 28 14.30 5.77 -15.60
CA ARG A 28 13.68 7.05 -15.27
C ARG A 28 12.36 6.79 -14.54
N LEU A 29 11.97 7.73 -13.68
CA LEU A 29 10.72 7.60 -12.92
C LEU A 29 9.52 7.50 -13.86
N GLU A 30 9.50 8.23 -14.95
CA GLU A 30 8.40 8.19 -15.91
C GLU A 30 8.27 6.85 -16.65
N ASP A 31 9.28 6.00 -16.57
CA ASP A 31 9.26 4.66 -17.17
C ASP A 31 8.91 3.56 -16.16
N VAL A 32 8.65 3.92 -14.92
CA VAL A 32 8.20 2.99 -13.90
C VAL A 32 6.69 2.79 -14.06
N ARG A 33 6.28 1.54 -14.20
CA ARG A 33 4.85 1.20 -14.30
C ARG A 33 4.13 1.59 -13.02
N ARG A 34 3.03 2.31 -13.16
CA ARG A 34 2.29 2.86 -12.02
C ARG A 34 0.80 3.01 -12.32
N ALA A 35 0.02 3.08 -11.26
CA ALA A 35 -1.38 3.48 -11.32
C ALA A 35 -1.69 4.39 -10.15
N GLY A 36 -2.28 5.54 -10.44
CA GLY A 36 -2.82 6.44 -9.43
C GLY A 36 -4.26 6.03 -9.14
N LEU A 37 -4.55 5.68 -7.91
CA LEU A 37 -5.85 5.15 -7.51
C LEU A 37 -6.34 5.82 -6.24
N ARG A 38 -7.62 6.21 -6.27
CA ARG A 38 -8.27 6.63 -5.04
C ARG A 38 -8.50 5.40 -4.17
N SER A 39 -7.92 5.41 -2.98
CA SER A 39 -7.83 4.22 -2.14
C SER A 39 -8.45 4.47 -0.78
N LEU A 40 -9.12 3.44 -0.27
CA LEU A 40 -9.70 3.47 1.07
C LEU A 40 -8.64 3.09 2.09
N VAL A 41 -8.46 3.94 3.10
CA VAL A 41 -7.63 3.62 4.27
C VAL A 41 -8.44 2.71 5.17
N ASP A 42 -7.98 1.47 5.32
CA ASP A 42 -8.65 0.44 6.12
C ASP A 42 -7.75 0.01 7.27
N THR A 43 -8.02 0.58 8.45
CA THR A 43 -7.25 0.26 9.66
C THR A 43 -7.55 -1.12 10.22
N GLY A 44 -8.59 -1.77 9.73
CA GLY A 44 -8.90 -3.16 10.05
C GLY A 44 -8.17 -4.17 9.17
N ALA A 45 -7.55 -3.72 8.08
CA ALA A 45 -6.80 -4.59 7.18
C ALA A 45 -5.31 -4.50 7.48
N THR A 46 -4.64 -5.66 7.53
CA THR A 46 -3.20 -5.72 7.73
C THR A 46 -2.47 -5.21 6.51
N PHE A 47 -2.78 -5.75 5.34
CA PHE A 47 -2.12 -5.44 4.09
C PHE A 47 -3.01 -4.63 3.16
N PRO A 48 -2.40 -3.81 2.28
CA PRO A 48 -3.11 -3.24 1.16
C PRO A 48 -3.75 -4.30 0.28
N ALA A 49 -4.74 -3.91 -0.49
CA ALA A 49 -5.40 -4.78 -1.45
C ALA A 49 -5.62 -4.05 -2.76
N LEU A 50 -5.46 -4.76 -3.87
CA LEU A 50 -5.66 -4.24 -5.21
C LEU A 50 -6.52 -5.19 -6.03
N PRO A 51 -7.37 -4.66 -6.94
CA PRO A 51 -8.08 -5.52 -7.87
C PRO A 51 -7.12 -6.20 -8.85
N GLU A 52 -7.47 -7.40 -9.25
CA GLU A 52 -6.60 -8.27 -10.07
C GLU A 52 -6.22 -7.65 -11.42
N ASP A 53 -7.08 -6.85 -12.00
CA ASP A 53 -6.79 -6.18 -13.27
C ASP A 53 -5.66 -5.16 -13.12
N VAL A 54 -5.64 -4.42 -12.02
CA VAL A 54 -4.55 -3.48 -11.72
C VAL A 54 -3.25 -4.23 -11.48
N VAL A 55 -3.29 -5.32 -10.72
CA VAL A 55 -2.12 -6.17 -10.47
C VAL A 55 -1.54 -6.66 -11.79
N GLY A 56 -2.40 -7.09 -12.71
CA GLY A 56 -1.98 -7.54 -14.05
C GLY A 56 -1.39 -6.42 -14.91
N GLU A 57 -2.04 -5.26 -14.95
CA GLU A 57 -1.56 -4.10 -15.72
C GLU A 57 -0.19 -3.63 -15.26
N LEU A 58 0.02 -3.61 -13.95
CA LEU A 58 1.30 -3.18 -13.38
C LEU A 58 2.36 -4.28 -13.41
N GLY A 59 1.97 -5.50 -13.75
CA GLY A 59 2.88 -6.64 -13.74
C GLY A 59 3.49 -6.90 -12.38
N LEU A 60 2.72 -6.73 -11.32
CA LEU A 60 3.24 -6.91 -9.97
C LEU A 60 3.66 -8.35 -9.74
N PRO A 61 4.85 -8.58 -9.20
CA PRO A 61 5.30 -9.95 -8.94
C PRO A 61 4.43 -10.62 -7.88
N ILE A 62 4.09 -11.87 -8.11
CA ILE A 62 3.32 -12.68 -7.17
C ILE A 62 4.33 -13.48 -6.33
N TYR A 63 4.25 -13.31 -5.02
CA TYR A 63 5.19 -13.94 -4.10
C TYR A 63 4.63 -15.16 -3.40
N GLY A 64 3.34 -15.42 -3.53
CA GLY A 64 2.74 -16.61 -2.96
C GLY A 64 1.25 -16.44 -2.71
N GLU A 65 0.75 -17.34 -1.89
CA GLU A 65 -0.65 -17.37 -1.48
C GLU A 65 -0.74 -17.36 0.04
N ALA A 66 -1.85 -16.87 0.54
CA ALA A 66 -2.16 -16.87 1.96
C ALA A 66 -3.67 -17.02 2.16
N GLU A 67 -4.06 -17.40 3.37
CA GLU A 67 -5.46 -17.30 3.77
C GLU A 67 -5.72 -15.91 4.31
N ALA A 68 -6.78 -15.28 3.85
CA ALA A 68 -7.20 -13.98 4.32
C ALA A 68 -8.62 -14.04 4.85
N GLU A 69 -8.87 -13.29 5.90
CA GLU A 69 -10.24 -13.05 6.34
C GLU A 69 -10.81 -11.91 5.51
N VAL A 70 -11.93 -12.19 4.88
CA VAL A 70 -12.67 -11.23 4.08
C VAL A 70 -14.10 -11.17 4.61
N ALA A 71 -14.89 -10.21 4.15
CA ALA A 71 -16.24 -10.00 4.65
C ALA A 71 -17.13 -11.26 4.60
N THR A 72 -16.87 -12.13 3.64
CA THR A 72 -17.65 -13.38 3.45
C THR A 72 -17.03 -14.60 4.11
N GLY A 73 -15.96 -14.46 4.87
CA GLY A 73 -15.28 -15.55 5.55
C GLY A 73 -13.81 -15.61 5.23
N ARG A 74 -13.24 -16.81 5.18
CA ARG A 74 -11.84 -17.03 4.81
C ARG A 74 -11.74 -17.44 3.36
N GLU A 75 -10.76 -16.90 2.66
CA GLU A 75 -10.46 -17.36 1.32
C GLU A 75 -8.96 -17.35 1.06
N ARG A 76 -8.57 -18.16 0.09
CA ARG A 76 -7.20 -18.19 -0.37
C ARG A 76 -6.98 -17.03 -1.34
N VAL A 77 -5.95 -16.25 -1.08
CA VAL A 77 -5.63 -15.07 -1.88
C VAL A 77 -4.18 -15.13 -2.34
N ARG A 78 -3.90 -14.49 -3.47
CA ARG A 78 -2.54 -14.29 -3.93
C ARG A 78 -1.96 -13.04 -3.28
N LEU A 79 -0.66 -13.08 -3.01
CA LEU A 79 0.10 -11.95 -2.49
C LEU A 79 1.01 -11.42 -3.60
N ALA A 80 0.80 -10.18 -3.97
CA ALA A 80 1.69 -9.44 -4.87
C ALA A 80 2.56 -8.49 -4.06
N LEU A 81 3.56 -7.89 -4.70
CA LEU A 81 4.39 -6.87 -4.07
C LEU A 81 4.25 -5.55 -4.83
N ALA A 82 4.12 -4.45 -4.09
CA ALA A 82 4.02 -3.12 -4.68
C ALA A 82 4.76 -2.08 -3.85
N ILE A 83 5.18 -1.01 -4.50
CA ILE A 83 5.55 0.23 -3.83
C ILE A 83 4.34 1.13 -3.84
N ILE A 84 4.03 1.74 -2.72
CA ILE A 84 2.85 2.58 -2.55
C ILE A 84 3.32 3.95 -2.10
N GLN A 85 2.83 4.98 -2.78
CA GLN A 85 3.15 6.36 -2.43
C GLN A 85 1.87 7.12 -2.14
N THR A 86 1.85 7.80 -1.01
CA THR A 86 0.79 8.73 -0.64
C THR A 86 1.47 10.02 -0.19
N GLU A 87 1.17 11.12 -0.85
CA GLU A 87 1.87 12.39 -0.70
C GLU A 87 3.36 12.19 -0.97
N ASP A 88 4.22 12.56 -0.04
CA ASP A 88 5.68 12.43 -0.16
C ASP A 88 6.25 11.17 0.50
N ARG A 89 5.38 10.23 0.88
CA ARG A 89 5.76 9.05 1.65
C ARG A 89 5.54 7.77 0.88
N THR A 90 6.45 6.83 1.04
CA THR A 90 6.40 5.54 0.34
C THR A 90 6.47 4.38 1.32
N ALA A 91 5.88 3.28 0.88
CA ALA A 91 5.94 2.00 1.57
C ALA A 91 6.19 0.90 0.55
N ALA A 92 6.85 -0.16 0.97
CA ALA A 92 6.97 -1.39 0.20
C ALA A 92 6.18 -2.47 0.94
N SER A 93 5.22 -3.08 0.29
CA SER A 93 4.32 -3.99 0.99
C SER A 93 3.77 -5.07 0.10
N TYR A 94 3.47 -6.21 0.70
CA TYR A 94 2.56 -7.16 0.08
C TYR A 94 1.20 -6.49 -0.15
N VAL A 95 0.57 -6.86 -1.24
CA VAL A 95 -0.80 -6.48 -1.56
C VAL A 95 -1.60 -7.75 -1.78
N ILE A 96 -2.77 -7.80 -1.17
CA ILE A 96 -3.70 -8.89 -1.40
C ILE A 96 -4.39 -8.65 -2.74
N VAL A 97 -4.38 -9.65 -3.62
CA VAL A 97 -5.05 -9.57 -4.91
C VAL A 97 -6.53 -9.88 -4.72
N ARG A 98 -7.38 -8.96 -5.13
CA ARG A 98 -8.83 -9.09 -4.99
C ARG A 98 -9.49 -9.13 -6.37
N PRO A 99 -10.75 -9.59 -6.45
CA PRO A 99 -11.46 -9.60 -7.71
C PRO A 99 -11.54 -8.24 -8.38
N ARG A 100 -11.69 -8.25 -9.70
CA ARG A 100 -11.92 -7.04 -10.48
C ARG A 100 -13.10 -6.26 -9.92
N GLY A 101 -12.97 -4.93 -9.89
CA GLY A 101 -14.01 -4.04 -9.41
C GLY A 101 -13.99 -3.76 -7.90
N THR A 102 -13.10 -4.39 -7.16
CA THR A 102 -12.95 -4.09 -5.73
C THR A 102 -12.21 -2.77 -5.52
N THR A 103 -12.52 -2.10 -4.42
CA THR A 103 -11.87 -0.84 -4.08
C THR A 103 -10.44 -1.08 -3.61
N PRO A 104 -9.46 -0.34 -4.14
CA PRO A 104 -8.11 -0.38 -3.58
C PRO A 104 -8.10 -0.01 -2.10
N LEU A 105 -7.36 -0.78 -1.30
CA LEU A 105 -7.24 -0.56 0.14
C LEU A 105 -5.80 -0.30 0.51
N ILE A 106 -5.60 0.57 1.51
CA ILE A 106 -4.30 0.76 2.15
C ILE A 106 -4.44 0.24 3.58
N GLY A 107 -3.71 -0.83 3.89
CA GLY A 107 -3.75 -1.46 5.19
C GLY A 107 -2.74 -0.89 6.18
N VAL A 108 -2.78 -1.41 7.40
CA VAL A 108 -2.01 -0.90 8.54
C VAL A 108 -0.50 -0.95 8.29
N VAL A 109 0.00 -2.04 7.70
CA VAL A 109 1.45 -2.18 7.46
C VAL A 109 1.99 -1.04 6.61
N ALA A 110 1.30 -0.70 5.53
CA ALA A 110 1.72 0.41 4.67
C ALA A 110 1.60 1.76 5.38
N LEU A 111 0.52 1.96 6.14
CA LEU A 111 0.35 3.19 6.91
C LEU A 111 1.47 3.38 7.92
N GLU A 112 1.85 2.32 8.62
CA GLU A 112 2.92 2.39 9.61
C GLU A 112 4.27 2.68 8.97
N GLN A 113 4.58 2.05 7.84
CA GLN A 113 5.81 2.34 7.11
C GLN A 113 5.89 3.81 6.70
N MET A 114 4.79 4.38 6.28
CA MET A 114 4.71 5.79 5.88
C MET A 114 4.60 6.74 7.08
N GLY A 115 4.34 6.21 8.27
CA GLY A 115 4.16 7.02 9.46
C GLY A 115 2.86 7.80 9.49
N PHE A 116 1.82 7.31 8.82
CA PHE A 116 0.49 7.89 8.88
C PHE A 116 -0.34 7.23 9.98
N ARG A 117 -1.18 8.04 10.60
CA ARG A 117 -2.23 7.58 11.51
C ARG A 117 -3.57 8.05 10.99
N ALA A 118 -4.55 7.18 11.07
CA ALA A 118 -5.91 7.52 10.67
C ALA A 118 -6.70 8.04 11.88
N ASP A 119 -7.34 9.18 11.71
CA ASP A 119 -8.27 9.71 12.70
C ASP A 119 -9.71 9.49 12.19
N PRO A 120 -10.43 8.52 12.75
CA PRO A 120 -11.79 8.25 12.29
C PRO A 120 -12.78 9.37 12.65
N VAL A 121 -12.45 10.21 13.63
CA VAL A 121 -13.32 11.32 14.04
C VAL A 121 -13.30 12.44 13.00
N THR A 122 -12.11 12.83 12.55
CA THR A 122 -11.97 13.91 11.57
C THR A 122 -11.96 13.43 10.12
N GLY A 123 -11.80 12.14 9.89
CA GLY A 123 -11.67 11.58 8.56
C GLY A 123 -10.36 11.95 7.88
N LYS A 124 -9.31 12.23 8.63
CA LYS A 124 -8.02 12.67 8.11
C LYS A 124 -6.89 11.76 8.53
N LEU A 125 -5.84 11.76 7.72
CA LEU A 125 -4.58 11.15 8.10
C LEU A 125 -3.69 12.18 8.80
N PHE A 126 -3.06 11.75 9.88
CA PHE A 126 -2.01 12.51 10.52
C PHE A 126 -0.66 12.00 10.09
N LYS A 127 0.27 12.91 9.84
CA LYS A 127 1.66 12.57 9.61
C LYS A 127 2.40 12.48 10.94
N GLY A 128 2.91 11.27 11.21
CA GLY A 128 3.89 11.06 12.25
C GLY A 128 5.28 10.94 11.62
N LEU A 129 6.25 10.45 12.38
CA LEU A 129 7.56 10.12 11.86
C LEU A 129 7.46 8.84 11.03
N PRO A 130 7.92 8.84 9.78
CA PRO A 130 7.97 7.60 9.02
C PRO A 130 9.05 6.68 9.57
N LEU A 131 8.93 5.39 9.29
CA LEU A 131 10.00 4.43 9.61
C LEU A 131 11.26 4.69 8.79
N MET A 132 11.11 5.36 7.68
CA MET A 132 12.17 5.79 6.78
C MET A 132 12.24 7.32 6.82
N PRO A 133 13.35 7.94 6.50
CA PRO A 133 14.62 7.41 6.05
C PRO A 133 15.53 6.94 7.19
N LEU A 134 16.59 6.26 6.85
CA LEU A 134 17.51 5.64 7.81
C LEU A 134 18.13 6.61 8.81
N GLU A 135 18.41 7.83 8.41
CA GLU A 135 19.00 8.82 9.31
C GLU A 135 18.07 9.21 10.47
N LYS A 136 16.78 8.85 10.39
CA LYS A 136 15.80 9.07 11.45
C LYS A 136 15.67 7.88 12.38
N ILE A 137 16.26 6.76 12.02
CA ILE A 137 16.16 5.54 12.80
C ILE A 137 17.38 5.45 13.69
N LYS A 138 17.17 5.49 15.01
CA LYS A 138 18.23 5.20 15.93
C LYS A 138 18.46 3.71 15.95
N ASN A 139 19.61 3.30 15.46
CA ASN A 139 19.98 1.91 15.48
C ASN A 139 20.68 1.61 16.81
N THR A 140 19.97 0.94 17.71
CA THR A 140 20.51 0.54 19.00
C THR A 140 21.07 -0.89 18.99
N ILE A 141 21.03 -1.55 17.87
CA ILE A 141 21.58 -2.89 17.71
C ILE A 141 23.09 -2.80 17.65
N ARG A 142 23.73 -3.59 18.49
CA ARG A 142 25.19 -3.62 18.61
C ARG A 142 25.74 -4.93 18.10
#